data_83af23aa0631980f85162276b206494f
#
_entry.id   83af23aa0631980f85162276b206494f
#
_cell.length_a   1.000
_cell.length_b   1.000
_cell.length_c   1.000
_cell.angle_alpha   90.00
_cell.angle_beta   90.00
_cell.angle_gamma   90.00
#
_symmetry.space_group_name_H-M   'P 1'
#
loop_
_entity.id
_entity.type
_entity.pdbx_description
1 polymer ?
#
loop_
_entity_poly.entity_id
_entity_poly.type
_entity_poly.pdbx_seq_one_letter_code
_entity_poly.pdbx_strand_id
1 'polypeptide(L)'
;MPAVTNGRQTAALDDDVVVFLIGMRINRIRSLRSWLPAFRAMPRMLGELARDPELGFIHGQSFLSGRVILQVQYWRSFELLSAYARGHDHEHLPAWREFNRLVRDSGTVGIFHETYRVGPGTAESLYANMPAFGLGAAVGAVAVAGRGQSAGHRMNPGVADVPAVEPY
;
A
#
# COMPACT_ATOMS: atom_id res chain seq x y z
N MET A 1 12.10 -4.30 -15.76
CA MET A 1 10.82 -4.77 -15.21
C MET A 1 11.14 -5.84 -14.17
N PRO A 2 10.43 -5.91 -13.04
CA PRO A 2 10.63 -7.02 -12.10
C PRO A 2 10.35 -8.36 -12.80
N ALA A 3 11.15 -9.38 -12.46
CA ALA A 3 11.02 -10.70 -13.07
C ALA A 3 9.72 -11.38 -12.64
N VAL A 4 9.05 -12.04 -13.57
CA VAL A 4 7.89 -12.90 -13.29
C VAL A 4 8.41 -14.17 -12.61
N THR A 5 7.81 -14.53 -11.49
CA THR A 5 8.02 -15.82 -10.83
C THR A 5 6.91 -16.77 -11.26
N ASN A 6 7.30 -17.89 -11.84
CA ASN A 6 6.37 -18.93 -12.28
C ASN A 6 5.78 -19.69 -11.09
N GLY A 7 4.55 -20.16 -11.26
CA GLY A 7 3.84 -20.90 -10.24
C GLY A 7 3.08 -20.02 -9.25
N ARG A 8 2.65 -20.63 -8.15
CA ARG A 8 1.82 -19.99 -7.12
C ARG A 8 2.66 -19.59 -5.91
N GLN A 9 2.54 -18.33 -5.53
CA GLN A 9 3.21 -17.75 -4.35
C GLN A 9 2.21 -17.07 -3.42
N THR A 10 2.62 -16.88 -2.18
CA THR A 10 1.92 -16.10 -1.16
C THR A 10 2.92 -15.18 -0.45
N ALA A 11 2.45 -14.13 0.19
CA ALA A 11 3.29 -13.26 1.02
C ALA A 11 3.83 -14.01 2.24
N ALA A 12 5.09 -13.76 2.58
CA ALA A 12 5.74 -14.26 3.79
C ALA A 12 5.41 -13.33 4.97
N LEU A 13 4.13 -13.30 5.36
CA LEU A 13 3.65 -12.45 6.44
C LEU A 13 3.88 -13.14 7.78
N ASP A 14 5.07 -12.95 8.36
CA ASP A 14 5.49 -13.55 9.64
C ASP A 14 5.39 -12.54 10.80
N ASP A 15 5.33 -11.23 10.50
CA ASP A 15 5.19 -10.13 11.45
C ASP A 15 4.03 -9.23 11.07
N ASP A 16 3.58 -8.40 12.04
CA ASP A 16 2.57 -7.39 11.79
C ASP A 16 3.10 -6.28 10.88
N VAL A 17 2.26 -5.84 9.96
CA VAL A 17 2.51 -4.67 9.11
C VAL A 17 1.26 -3.79 9.05
N VAL A 18 1.44 -2.55 8.64
CA VAL A 18 0.33 -1.62 8.39
C VAL A 18 0.17 -1.42 6.90
N VAL A 19 -1.03 -1.67 6.39
CA VAL A 19 -1.44 -1.31 5.04
C VAL A 19 -2.13 0.04 5.10
N PHE A 20 -1.61 1.00 4.37
CA PHE A 20 -2.13 2.36 4.29
C PHE A 20 -2.53 2.69 2.85
N LEU A 21 -3.81 2.89 2.68
CA LEU A 21 -4.40 3.37 1.44
C LEU A 21 -4.54 4.88 1.54
N ILE A 22 -3.90 5.62 0.65
CA ILE A 22 -4.07 7.07 0.56
C ILE A 22 -4.28 7.47 -0.88
N GLY A 23 -5.24 8.34 -1.12
CA GLY A 23 -5.51 8.76 -2.46
C GLY A 23 -6.21 10.09 -2.56
N MET A 24 -6.24 10.59 -3.79
CA MET A 24 -7.04 11.76 -4.14
C MET A 24 -7.95 11.47 -5.32
N ARG A 25 -9.11 12.13 -5.31
CA ARG A 25 -10.04 12.17 -6.42
C ARG A 25 -10.13 13.56 -7.00
N ILE A 26 -9.85 13.71 -8.27
CA ILE A 26 -9.97 14.98 -8.99
C ILE A 26 -11.43 15.19 -9.38
N ASN A 27 -12.16 16.00 -8.60
CA ASN A 27 -13.58 16.26 -8.85
C ASN A 27 -13.78 17.24 -10.03
N ARG A 28 -12.88 18.23 -10.16
CA ARG A 28 -12.90 19.22 -11.23
C ARG A 28 -11.54 19.27 -11.94
N ILE A 29 -11.44 18.58 -13.10
CA ILE A 29 -10.18 18.45 -13.85
C ILE A 29 -9.60 19.83 -14.24
N ARG A 30 -10.44 20.78 -14.63
CA ARG A 30 -10.02 22.13 -15.04
C ARG A 30 -9.43 22.98 -13.91
N SER A 31 -9.63 22.58 -12.65
CA SER A 31 -9.08 23.28 -11.46
C SER A 31 -7.63 22.85 -11.18
N LEU A 32 -6.73 23.02 -12.18
CA LEU A 32 -5.33 22.59 -12.11
C LEU A 32 -4.59 23.10 -10.87
N ARG A 33 -4.85 24.35 -10.48
CA ARG A 33 -4.21 24.97 -9.29
C ARG A 33 -4.56 24.25 -7.99
N SER A 34 -5.69 23.52 -7.94
CA SER A 34 -6.13 22.82 -6.74
C SER A 34 -5.50 21.42 -6.60
N TRP A 35 -5.33 20.67 -7.69
CA TRP A 35 -4.88 19.29 -7.59
C TRP A 35 -3.41 19.06 -7.99
N LEU A 36 -2.85 19.90 -8.86
CA LEU A 36 -1.49 19.74 -9.37
C LEU A 36 -0.41 19.81 -8.27
N PRO A 37 -0.50 20.70 -7.25
CA PRO A 37 0.45 20.70 -6.14
C PRO A 37 0.46 19.39 -5.36
N ALA A 38 -0.71 18.84 -5.01
CA ALA A 38 -0.83 17.55 -4.31
C ALA A 38 -0.28 16.39 -5.16
N PHE A 39 -0.59 16.38 -6.45
CA PHE A 39 -0.04 15.40 -7.39
C PHE A 39 1.49 15.42 -7.44
N ARG A 40 2.10 16.62 -7.43
CA ARG A 40 3.55 16.79 -7.47
C ARG A 40 4.24 16.52 -6.13
N ALA A 41 3.53 16.63 -5.02
CA ALA A 41 4.09 16.34 -3.70
C ALA A 41 4.31 14.83 -3.49
N MET A 42 3.46 13.98 -4.04
CA MET A 42 3.51 12.53 -3.85
C MET A 42 4.87 11.89 -4.25
N PRO A 43 5.44 12.16 -5.43
CA PRO A 43 6.75 11.62 -5.78
C PRO A 43 7.87 12.06 -4.85
N ARG A 44 7.81 13.29 -4.28
CA ARG A 44 8.80 13.78 -3.32
C ARG A 44 8.71 13.02 -2.01
N MET A 45 7.50 12.86 -1.47
CA MET A 45 7.25 12.07 -0.26
C MET A 45 7.72 10.62 -0.43
N LEU A 46 7.41 9.98 -1.54
CA LEU A 46 7.91 8.62 -1.82
C LEU A 46 9.44 8.58 -1.95
N GLY A 47 10.04 9.61 -2.57
CA GLY A 47 11.49 9.73 -2.67
C GLY A 47 12.17 9.93 -1.31
N GLU A 48 11.55 10.67 -0.37
CA GLU A 48 12.01 10.79 1.02
C GLU A 48 11.94 9.43 1.72
N LEU A 49 10.78 8.79 1.69
CA LEU A 49 10.56 7.48 2.32
C LEU A 49 11.49 6.38 1.78
N ALA A 50 11.83 6.42 0.50
CA ALA A 50 12.75 5.46 -0.10
C ALA A 50 14.22 5.67 0.31
N ARG A 51 14.59 6.89 0.75
CA ARG A 51 15.97 7.21 1.17
C ARG A 51 16.22 6.91 2.64
N ASP A 52 15.18 6.93 3.46
CA ASP A 52 15.29 6.73 4.91
C ASP A 52 14.42 5.55 5.39
N PRO A 53 15.00 4.34 5.46
CA PRO A 53 14.30 3.16 5.95
C PRO A 53 13.84 3.27 7.41
N GLU A 54 14.47 4.15 8.23
CA GLU A 54 14.09 4.33 9.64
C GLU A 54 12.70 4.97 9.79
N LEU A 55 12.21 5.65 8.76
CA LEU A 55 10.83 6.15 8.73
C LEU A 55 9.77 5.03 8.74
N GLY A 56 10.18 3.79 8.50
CA GLY A 56 9.31 2.62 8.62
C GLY A 56 8.49 2.29 7.39
N PHE A 57 8.67 3.00 6.29
CA PHE A 57 8.07 2.64 5.00
C PHE A 57 8.76 1.39 4.42
N ILE A 58 7.97 0.41 4.00
CA ILE A 58 8.49 -0.85 3.45
C ILE A 58 8.37 -0.84 1.93
N HIS A 59 7.16 -0.57 1.44
CA HIS A 59 6.85 -0.65 0.01
C HIS A 59 5.63 0.20 -0.33
N GLY A 60 5.51 0.64 -1.58
CA GLY A 60 4.33 1.34 -2.06
C GLY A 60 4.15 1.26 -3.56
N GLN A 61 2.90 1.23 -3.97
CA GLN A 61 2.50 1.21 -5.38
C GLN A 61 1.44 2.25 -5.67
N SER A 62 1.55 2.89 -6.84
CA SER A 62 0.60 3.88 -7.31
C SER A 62 -0.34 3.29 -8.35
N PHE A 63 -1.60 3.61 -8.24
CA PHE A 63 -2.65 3.21 -9.19
C PHE A 63 -3.41 4.43 -9.66
N LEU A 64 -3.77 4.41 -10.94
CA LEU A 64 -4.63 5.42 -11.55
C LEU A 64 -5.90 4.75 -12.06
N SER A 65 -7.04 5.18 -11.57
CA SER A 65 -8.36 4.72 -12.03
C SER A 65 -9.26 5.92 -12.29
N GLY A 66 -9.44 6.26 -13.57
CA GLY A 66 -10.21 7.41 -13.99
C GLY A 66 -9.69 8.71 -13.37
N ARG A 67 -10.42 9.24 -12.40
CA ARG A 67 -10.07 10.48 -11.69
C ARG A 67 -9.47 10.24 -10.30
N VAL A 68 -9.23 9.00 -9.94
CA VAL A 68 -8.67 8.60 -8.65
C VAL A 68 -7.21 8.21 -8.83
N ILE A 69 -6.36 8.79 -7.99
CA ILE A 69 -4.96 8.41 -7.83
C ILE A 69 -4.87 7.79 -6.44
N LEU A 70 -4.51 6.51 -6.39
CA LEU A 70 -4.39 5.74 -5.16
C LEU A 70 -2.94 5.30 -4.96
N GLN A 71 -2.46 5.40 -3.74
CA GLN A 71 -1.26 4.76 -3.24
C GLN A 71 -1.68 3.65 -2.27
N VAL A 72 -1.14 2.46 -2.48
CA VAL A 72 -1.17 1.37 -1.49
C VAL A 72 0.23 1.28 -0.90
N GLN A 73 0.35 1.55 0.38
CA GLN A 73 1.62 1.61 1.11
C GLN A 73 1.65 0.56 2.20
N TYR A 74 2.85 0.03 2.48
CA TYR A 74 3.13 -0.94 3.53
C TYR A 74 4.14 -0.34 4.49
N TRP A 75 3.86 -0.40 5.79
CA TRP A 75 4.63 0.21 6.86
C TRP A 75 4.94 -0.79 7.97
N ARG A 76 6.08 -0.63 8.63
CA ARG A 76 6.49 -1.48 9.76
C ARG A 76 5.54 -1.36 10.95
N SER A 77 5.01 -0.17 11.22
CA SER A 77 4.03 0.03 12.29
C SER A 77 3.17 1.27 12.07
N PHE A 78 2.04 1.34 12.79
CA PHE A 78 1.17 2.52 12.80
C PHE A 78 1.84 3.73 13.46
N GLU A 79 2.68 3.49 14.47
CA GLU A 79 3.40 4.53 15.19
C GLU A 79 4.37 5.25 14.25
N LEU A 80 5.12 4.51 13.42
CA LEU A 80 6.04 5.08 12.41
C LEU A 80 5.28 5.84 11.32
N LEU A 81 4.19 5.28 10.79
CA LEU A 81 3.31 5.99 9.86
C LEU A 81 2.78 7.30 10.47
N SER A 82 2.31 7.25 11.72
CA SER A 82 1.78 8.41 12.43
C SER A 82 2.86 9.46 12.73
N ALA A 83 4.07 9.02 13.09
CA ALA A 83 5.21 9.91 13.31
C ALA A 83 5.59 10.64 12.02
N TYR A 84 5.69 9.94 10.90
CA TYR A 84 5.94 10.54 9.59
C TYR A 84 4.86 11.55 9.20
N ALA A 85 3.58 11.19 9.36
CA ALA A 85 2.46 12.05 8.98
C ALA A 85 2.40 13.36 9.81
N ARG A 86 2.91 13.35 11.04
CA ARG A 86 2.93 14.49 11.96
C ARG A 86 4.26 15.23 12.01
N GLY A 87 5.31 14.65 11.45
CA GLY A 87 6.66 15.21 11.48
C GLY A 87 6.75 16.55 10.76
N HIS A 88 7.28 17.57 11.44
CA HIS A 88 7.41 18.93 10.88
C HIS A 88 8.52 19.02 9.84
N ASP A 89 9.50 18.14 9.93
CA ASP A 89 10.71 18.11 9.09
C ASP A 89 10.56 17.21 7.86
N HIS A 90 9.37 16.62 7.66
CA HIS A 90 9.05 15.75 6.54
C HIS A 90 8.20 16.42 5.48
N GLU A 91 8.30 15.95 4.26
CA GLU A 91 7.57 16.47 3.08
C GLU A 91 6.03 16.39 3.22
N HIS A 92 5.52 15.48 4.05
CA HIS A 92 4.08 15.25 4.20
C HIS A 92 3.34 16.46 4.79
N LEU A 93 3.79 16.99 5.92
CA LEU A 93 3.04 18.03 6.63
C LEU A 93 2.98 19.38 5.88
N PRO A 94 4.07 19.87 5.25
CA PRO A 94 4.01 21.03 4.37
C PRO A 94 3.05 20.84 3.19
N ALA A 95 3.10 19.66 2.53
CA ALA A 95 2.21 19.34 1.42
C ALA A 95 0.74 19.31 1.84
N TRP A 96 0.43 18.76 3.02
CA TRP A 96 -0.90 18.73 3.59
C TRP A 96 -1.44 20.12 3.94
N ARG A 97 -0.61 20.98 4.51
CA ARG A 97 -0.96 22.38 4.80
C ARG A 97 -1.26 23.16 3.53
N GLU A 98 -0.42 23.02 2.51
CA GLU A 98 -0.61 23.66 1.22
C GLU A 98 -1.90 23.16 0.53
N PHE A 99 -2.15 21.86 0.55
CA PHE A 99 -3.39 21.29 0.04
C PHE A 99 -4.61 21.89 0.74
N ASN A 100 -4.63 21.91 2.08
CA ASN A 100 -5.75 22.48 2.82
C ASN A 100 -5.94 23.96 2.52
N ARG A 101 -4.86 24.72 2.33
CA ARG A 101 -4.93 26.14 1.95
C ARG A 101 -5.57 26.34 0.58
N LEU A 102 -5.26 25.49 -0.39
CA LEU A 102 -5.72 25.61 -1.78
C LEU A 102 -7.12 25.06 -2.01
N VAL A 103 -7.47 23.99 -1.36
CA VAL A 103 -8.71 23.25 -1.63
C VAL A 103 -9.82 23.63 -0.68
N ARG A 104 -9.56 23.67 0.63
CA ARG A 104 -10.58 23.92 1.68
C ARG A 104 -11.88 23.15 1.35
N ASP A 105 -13.02 23.79 1.51
CA ASP A 105 -14.35 23.24 1.25
C ASP A 105 -14.81 23.43 -0.21
N SER A 106 -13.90 23.70 -1.15
CA SER A 106 -14.23 23.95 -2.55
C SER A 106 -14.82 22.73 -3.29
N GLY A 107 -14.59 21.52 -2.76
CA GLY A 107 -15.01 20.27 -3.39
C GLY A 107 -14.32 19.98 -4.73
N THR A 108 -13.27 20.72 -5.10
CA THR A 108 -12.52 20.53 -6.36
C THR A 108 -11.69 19.26 -6.37
N VAL A 109 -11.20 18.85 -5.19
CA VAL A 109 -10.41 17.64 -4.93
C VAL A 109 -10.94 17.00 -3.65
N GLY A 110 -11.08 15.68 -3.66
CA GLY A 110 -11.28 14.88 -2.46
C GLY A 110 -10.00 14.16 -2.09
N ILE A 111 -9.73 14.01 -0.80
CA ILE A 111 -8.68 13.15 -0.26
C ILE A 111 -9.33 12.09 0.62
N PHE A 112 -8.80 10.89 0.58
CA PHE A 112 -9.20 9.80 1.46
C PHE A 112 -7.97 9.03 1.92
N HIS A 113 -8.08 8.39 3.08
CA HIS A 113 -7.14 7.39 3.53
C HIS A 113 -7.85 6.32 4.36
N GLU A 114 -7.27 5.14 4.35
CA GLU A 114 -7.70 4.01 5.17
C GLU A 114 -6.44 3.34 5.74
N THR A 115 -6.51 2.86 6.96
CA THR A 115 -5.38 2.22 7.64
C THR A 115 -5.82 0.88 8.19
N TYR A 116 -5.09 -0.17 7.82
CA TYR A 116 -5.35 -1.53 8.27
C TYR A 116 -4.11 -2.09 8.95
N ARG A 117 -4.26 -2.67 10.14
CA ARG A 117 -3.23 -3.49 10.74
C ARG A 117 -3.46 -4.92 10.29
N VAL A 118 -2.45 -5.54 9.72
CA VAL A 118 -2.50 -6.92 9.23
C VAL A 118 -1.30 -7.69 9.76
N GLY A 119 -1.53 -8.94 10.11
CA GLY A 119 -0.50 -9.83 10.63
C GLY A 119 -0.81 -11.29 10.32
N PRO A 120 0.00 -12.21 10.81
CA PRO A 120 -0.21 -13.65 10.62
C PRO A 120 -1.64 -14.06 10.98
N GLY A 121 -2.31 -14.79 10.09
CA GLY A 121 -3.68 -15.24 10.27
C GLY A 121 -4.78 -14.18 10.07
N THR A 122 -4.45 -12.91 9.80
CA THR A 122 -5.44 -11.85 9.53
C THR A 122 -5.48 -11.39 8.09
N ALA A 123 -4.53 -11.85 7.28
CA ALA A 123 -4.47 -11.57 5.85
C ALA A 123 -3.91 -12.76 5.10
N GLU A 124 -4.36 -12.96 3.88
CA GLU A 124 -3.83 -13.94 2.94
C GLU A 124 -3.60 -13.29 1.58
N SER A 125 -2.79 -13.93 0.77
CA SER A 125 -2.52 -13.47 -0.59
C SER A 125 -2.19 -14.64 -1.50
N LEU A 126 -2.48 -14.48 -2.78
CA LEU A 126 -2.12 -15.43 -3.82
C LEU A 126 -1.61 -14.68 -5.06
N TYR A 127 -0.44 -15.06 -5.52
CA TYR A 127 0.16 -14.56 -6.74
C TYR A 127 0.41 -15.75 -7.66
N ALA A 128 -0.07 -15.71 -8.88
CA ALA A 128 0.13 -16.77 -9.87
C ALA A 128 0.79 -16.18 -11.11
N ASN A 129 1.99 -16.64 -11.44
CA ASN A 129 2.77 -16.18 -12.59
C ASN A 129 2.93 -14.65 -12.63
N MET A 130 3.26 -14.06 -11.50
CA MET A 130 3.42 -12.60 -11.32
C MET A 130 4.82 -12.25 -10.81
N PRO A 131 5.29 -11.02 -11.06
CA PRO A 131 6.37 -10.46 -10.25
C PRO A 131 5.87 -10.23 -8.81
N ALA A 132 6.80 -10.00 -7.88
CA ALA A 132 6.46 -9.57 -6.53
C ALA A 132 5.54 -8.34 -6.57
N PHE A 133 4.39 -8.42 -5.88
CA PHE A 133 3.33 -7.43 -5.94
C PHE A 133 2.70 -7.23 -4.57
N GLY A 134 2.27 -5.99 -4.28
CA GLY A 134 1.50 -5.68 -3.08
C GLY A 134 2.20 -6.13 -1.79
N LEU A 135 1.49 -6.90 -0.97
CA LEU A 135 2.01 -7.44 0.29
C LEU A 135 3.24 -8.33 0.06
N GLY A 136 3.23 -9.18 -0.98
CA GLY A 136 4.38 -10.01 -1.33
C GLY A 136 5.62 -9.23 -1.78
N ALA A 137 5.46 -8.01 -2.30
CA ALA A 137 6.57 -7.11 -2.58
C ALA A 137 7.10 -6.43 -1.30
N ALA A 138 6.25 -6.25 -0.30
CA ALA A 138 6.60 -5.63 0.97
C ALA A 138 7.34 -6.58 1.92
N VAL A 139 6.83 -7.80 2.10
CA VAL A 139 7.34 -8.74 3.11
C VAL A 139 8.05 -9.96 2.52
N GLY A 140 8.20 -10.00 1.20
CA GLY A 140 8.68 -11.16 0.47
C GLY A 140 7.56 -12.11 0.05
N ALA A 141 7.82 -12.90 -1.00
CA ALA A 141 6.89 -13.91 -1.49
C ALA A 141 7.55 -15.31 -1.46
N VAL A 142 6.79 -16.31 -1.05
CA VAL A 142 7.23 -17.71 -0.93
C VAL A 142 6.26 -18.64 -1.65
N ALA A 143 6.72 -19.84 -2.00
CA ALA A 143 5.87 -20.83 -2.64
C ALA A 143 4.67 -21.20 -1.75
N VAL A 144 3.48 -21.27 -2.33
CA VAL A 144 2.24 -21.66 -1.65
C VAL A 144 2.35 -23.05 -1.00
N ALA A 145 3.11 -23.97 -1.60
CA ALA A 145 3.29 -25.31 -1.07
C ALA A 145 3.77 -25.38 0.39
N GLY A 146 4.52 -24.35 0.84
CA GLY A 146 5.00 -24.27 2.23
C GLY A 146 4.05 -23.54 3.19
N ARG A 147 2.95 -22.97 2.70
CA ARG A 147 2.03 -22.10 3.50
C ARG A 147 0.55 -22.54 3.40
N GLY A 148 0.26 -23.53 2.58
CA GLY A 148 -1.09 -24.04 2.32
C GLY A 148 -1.69 -23.61 0.99
N GLN A 149 -2.38 -24.54 0.34
CA GLN A 149 -2.97 -24.37 -0.98
C GLN A 149 -4.27 -23.57 -0.95
N SER A 150 -5.04 -23.70 0.14
CA SER A 150 -6.31 -22.98 0.32
C SER A 150 -6.13 -21.67 1.09
N ALA A 151 -6.95 -20.68 0.78
CA ALA A 151 -6.99 -19.42 1.50
C ALA A 151 -7.32 -19.63 2.99
N GLY A 152 -8.26 -20.55 3.28
CA GLY A 152 -8.66 -20.88 4.65
C GLY A 152 -7.48 -21.40 5.49
N HIS A 153 -6.67 -22.30 4.90
CA HIS A 153 -5.49 -22.83 5.59
C HIS A 153 -4.41 -21.76 5.81
N ARG A 154 -4.18 -20.88 4.82
CA ARG A 154 -3.22 -19.77 4.97
C ARG A 154 -3.62 -18.78 6.06
N MET A 155 -4.93 -18.55 6.24
CA MET A 155 -5.47 -17.71 7.31
C MET A 155 -5.44 -18.42 8.67
N ASN A 156 -5.68 -19.73 8.69
CA ASN A 156 -5.71 -20.53 9.90
C ASN A 156 -5.22 -21.96 9.61
N PRO A 157 -3.99 -22.30 10.00
CA PRO A 157 -3.42 -23.63 9.78
C PRO A 157 -4.21 -24.79 10.43
N GLY A 158 -5.13 -24.50 11.34
CA GLY A 158 -6.06 -25.49 11.90
C GLY A 158 -7.21 -25.89 10.96
N VAL A 159 -7.40 -25.14 9.87
CA VAL A 159 -8.40 -25.47 8.83
C VAL A 159 -7.78 -26.45 7.83
N ALA A 160 -8.58 -27.42 7.35
CA ALA A 160 -8.11 -28.35 6.33
C ALA A 160 -7.65 -27.64 5.06
N ASP A 161 -6.50 -28.06 4.53
CA ASP A 161 -5.94 -27.50 3.30
C ASP A 161 -6.57 -28.15 2.05
N VAL A 162 -7.79 -27.75 1.74
CA VAL A 162 -8.55 -28.24 0.59
C VAL A 162 -8.58 -27.16 -0.49
N PRO A 163 -7.75 -27.27 -1.55
CA PRO A 163 -7.78 -26.31 -2.66
C PRO A 163 -9.06 -26.46 -3.48
N ALA A 164 -9.59 -25.33 -3.97
CA ALA A 164 -10.79 -25.32 -4.81
C ALA A 164 -10.53 -25.89 -6.23
N VAL A 165 -9.28 -25.93 -6.66
CA VAL A 165 -8.81 -26.49 -7.93
C VAL A 165 -7.47 -27.20 -7.71
N GLU A 166 -7.17 -28.19 -8.55
CA GLU A 166 -5.88 -28.89 -8.50
C GLU A 166 -4.71 -27.89 -8.59
N PRO A 167 -3.71 -28.00 -7.67
CA PRO A 167 -2.50 -27.19 -7.74
C PRO A 167 -1.67 -27.50 -8.99
N TYR A 168 -1.06 -26.50 -9.58
CA TYR A 168 -0.13 -26.60 -10.70
C TYR A 168 1.21 -25.97 -10.40
#